data_eba6914494f16023b2bcb3fdd650944e
#
_entry.id   eba6914494f16023b2bcb3fdd650944e
#
_cell.length_a   1.000
_cell.length_b   1.000
_cell.length_c   1.000
_cell.angle_alpha   90.00
_cell.angle_beta   90.00
_cell.angle_gamma   90.00
#
_symmetry.space_group_name_H-M   'P 1'
#
loop_
_entity.id
_entity.type
_entity.pdbx_description
1 polymer ?
#
loop_
_entity_poly.entity_id
_entity_poly.type
_entity_poly.pdbx_seq_one_letter_code
_entity_poly.pdbx_strand_id
1 'polypeptide(L)'
;MNNKDVIKILDKLISCKSVTPYDDQCQEYIANFLKDLGFKIEFKKYDDVTNLIARYGTEKPVLAYVGHTDVVPTGDINKWETDPFKLTDKNSKLYGRGTSDMKGGIACMMHAIQEHLSDNKNIIGSIIVILTSDEEGPAINGIKKLVESGDLTPYEIDMCLVGEPSCKKTIGDTIKNGRRGSLSGRLKIQGIQGHIAYPQNAMNPIHA
;
A
#
# COMPACT_ATOMS: atom_id res chain seq x y z
N MET A 1 19.12 6.20 16.36
CA MET A 1 18.38 6.18 15.07
C MET A 1 18.53 7.51 14.35
N ASN A 2 19.03 7.49 13.12
CA ASN A 2 19.17 8.72 12.33
C ASN A 2 17.88 8.96 11.52
N ASN A 3 16.95 9.73 12.06
CA ASN A 3 15.65 10.05 11.41
C ASN A 3 15.81 10.64 9.99
N LYS A 4 16.99 11.19 9.67
CA LYS A 4 17.24 11.78 8.34
C LYS A 4 17.19 10.74 7.21
N ASP A 5 17.57 9.49 7.47
CA ASP A 5 17.63 8.47 6.43
C ASP A 5 16.25 7.92 6.10
N VAL A 6 15.38 7.72 7.10
CA VAL A 6 13.96 7.40 6.88
C VAL A 6 13.24 8.48 6.07
N ILE A 7 13.51 9.76 6.39
CA ILE A 7 12.90 10.89 5.67
C ILE A 7 13.35 10.93 4.21
N LYS A 8 14.63 10.64 3.91
CA LYS A 8 15.12 10.57 2.52
C LYS A 8 14.45 9.44 1.74
N ILE A 9 14.30 8.26 2.35
CA ILE A 9 13.59 7.13 1.75
C ILE A 9 12.15 7.54 1.45
N LEU A 10 11.46 8.13 2.43
CA LEU A 10 10.08 8.56 2.28
C LEU A 10 9.93 9.64 1.19
N ASP A 11 10.82 10.62 1.13
CA ASP A 11 10.81 11.66 0.10
C ASP A 11 10.86 11.04 -1.31
N LYS A 12 11.74 10.07 -1.52
CA LYS A 12 11.81 9.34 -2.78
C LYS A 12 10.53 8.56 -3.08
N LEU A 13 9.95 7.87 -2.10
CA LEU A 13 8.70 7.14 -2.28
C LEU A 13 7.53 8.07 -2.61
N ILE A 14 7.44 9.23 -1.94
CA ILE A 14 6.39 10.23 -2.20
C ILE A 14 6.53 10.84 -3.58
N SER A 15 7.75 11.00 -4.10
CA SER A 15 7.98 11.53 -5.44
C SER A 15 7.46 10.62 -6.56
N CYS A 16 7.28 9.33 -6.31
CA CYS A 16 6.65 8.39 -7.24
C CYS A 16 5.13 8.64 -7.27
N LYS A 17 4.61 8.99 -8.45
CA LYS A 17 3.17 9.28 -8.66
C LYS A 17 2.39 7.98 -8.88
N SER A 18 2.57 7.03 -8.00
CA SER A 18 2.02 5.67 -8.08
C SER A 18 0.52 5.64 -7.77
N VAL A 19 -0.28 6.36 -8.55
CA VAL A 19 -1.75 6.32 -8.43
C VAL A 19 -2.24 4.98 -8.96
N THR A 20 -3.01 4.27 -8.12
CA THR A 20 -3.51 2.91 -8.43
C THR A 20 -4.10 2.80 -9.84
N PRO A 21 -3.81 1.76 -10.63
CA PRO A 21 -2.97 0.59 -10.33
C PRO A 21 -1.49 0.77 -10.73
N TYR A 22 -1.07 1.97 -11.13
CA TYR A 22 0.27 2.24 -11.65
C TYR A 22 1.29 2.39 -10.52
N ASP A 23 2.49 1.80 -10.72
CA ASP A 23 3.56 1.82 -9.73
C ASP A 23 4.51 3.02 -9.83
N ASP A 24 4.63 3.61 -11.01
CA ASP A 24 5.53 4.76 -11.30
C ASP A 24 6.96 4.56 -10.77
N GLN A 25 7.55 3.37 -10.99
CA GLN A 25 8.91 2.97 -10.57
C GLN A 25 9.14 2.95 -9.05
N CYS A 26 8.08 3.03 -8.25
CA CYS A 26 8.17 2.99 -6.80
C CYS A 26 8.77 1.67 -6.31
N GLN A 27 8.27 0.54 -6.82
CA GLN A 27 8.77 -0.79 -6.48
C GLN A 27 10.18 -1.04 -7.04
N GLU A 28 10.54 -0.45 -8.18
CA GLU A 28 11.88 -0.55 -8.71
C GLU A 28 12.91 0.12 -7.78
N TYR A 29 12.58 1.30 -7.25
CA TYR A 29 13.41 1.95 -6.24
C TYR A 29 13.60 1.08 -5.00
N ILE A 30 12.51 0.52 -4.47
CA ILE A 30 12.54 -0.37 -3.30
C ILE A 30 13.34 -1.64 -3.60
N ALA A 31 13.13 -2.24 -4.78
CA ALA A 31 13.85 -3.43 -5.21
C ALA A 31 15.36 -3.22 -5.29
N ASN A 32 15.80 -2.09 -5.86
CA ASN A 32 17.21 -1.75 -5.93
C ASN A 32 17.81 -1.56 -4.53
N PHE A 33 17.12 -0.85 -3.63
CA PHE A 33 17.53 -0.69 -2.25
C PHE A 33 17.69 -2.04 -1.52
N LEU A 34 16.70 -2.93 -1.65
CA LEU A 34 16.74 -4.26 -1.03
C LEU A 34 17.79 -5.16 -1.67
N LYS A 35 18.00 -5.07 -2.98
CA LYS A 35 19.04 -5.80 -3.70
C LYS A 35 20.45 -5.45 -3.19
N ASP A 36 20.71 -4.17 -2.91
CA ASP A 36 21.99 -3.70 -2.34
C ASP A 36 22.22 -4.28 -0.93
N LEU A 37 21.15 -4.63 -0.21
CA LEU A 37 21.21 -5.33 1.07
C LEU A 37 21.32 -6.86 0.94
N GLY A 38 21.32 -7.41 -0.28
CA GLY A 38 21.48 -8.83 -0.54
C GLY A 38 20.19 -9.61 -0.74
N PHE A 39 19.06 -8.93 -0.90
CA PHE A 39 17.79 -9.61 -1.22
C PHE A 39 17.78 -10.14 -2.65
N LYS A 40 17.16 -11.30 -2.85
CA LYS A 40 16.75 -11.79 -4.17
C LYS A 40 15.44 -11.13 -4.55
N ILE A 41 15.39 -10.55 -5.75
CA ILE A 41 14.26 -9.76 -6.23
C ILE A 41 13.51 -10.55 -7.29
N GLU A 42 12.20 -10.56 -7.19
CA GLU A 42 11.28 -11.07 -8.18
C GLU A 42 10.12 -10.09 -8.39
N PHE A 43 9.73 -9.89 -9.66
CA PHE A 43 8.54 -9.13 -10.02
C PHE A 43 7.50 -10.05 -10.64
N LYS A 44 6.25 -9.92 -10.19
CA LYS A 44 5.08 -10.54 -10.82
C LYS A 44 4.19 -9.44 -11.37
N LYS A 45 3.87 -9.54 -12.66
CA LYS A 45 2.99 -8.57 -13.31
C LYS A 45 1.70 -9.27 -13.75
N TYR A 46 0.56 -8.70 -13.34
CA TYR A 46 -0.77 -9.12 -13.73
C TYR A 46 -1.52 -7.91 -14.27
N ASP A 47 -1.76 -7.89 -15.57
CA ASP A 47 -2.27 -6.74 -16.32
C ASP A 47 -1.40 -5.49 -16.05
N ASP A 48 -1.98 -4.40 -15.58
CA ASP A 48 -1.29 -3.15 -15.26
C ASP A 48 -0.66 -3.14 -13.84
N VAL A 49 -0.90 -4.18 -13.06
CA VAL A 49 -0.46 -4.27 -11.65
C VAL A 49 0.93 -4.90 -11.58
N THR A 50 1.82 -4.24 -10.85
CA THR A 50 3.15 -4.75 -10.52
C THR A 50 3.17 -5.22 -9.07
N ASN A 51 3.76 -6.40 -8.84
CA ASN A 51 3.97 -6.96 -7.52
C ASN A 51 5.45 -7.27 -7.33
N LEU A 52 6.04 -6.77 -6.24
CA LEU A 52 7.42 -7.04 -5.84
C LEU A 52 7.44 -8.13 -4.78
N ILE A 53 8.29 -9.14 -4.96
CA ILE A 53 8.65 -10.12 -3.94
C ILE A 53 10.16 -10.05 -3.77
N ALA A 54 10.62 -9.73 -2.57
CA ALA A 54 12.04 -9.65 -2.25
C ALA A 54 12.34 -10.53 -1.04
N ARG A 55 13.33 -11.45 -1.15
CA ARG A 55 13.68 -12.40 -0.08
C ARG A 55 15.14 -12.27 0.32
N TYR A 56 15.38 -12.22 1.62
CA TYR A 56 16.66 -12.38 2.28
C TYR A 56 16.66 -13.63 3.16
N GLY A 57 17.71 -14.46 3.04
CA GLY A 57 17.79 -15.73 3.77
C GLY A 57 17.05 -16.87 3.09
N THR A 58 17.30 -18.09 3.57
CA THR A 58 16.70 -19.34 3.05
C THR A 58 16.08 -20.18 4.14
N GLU A 59 16.37 -19.87 5.39
CA GLU A 59 16.00 -20.66 6.55
C GLU A 59 14.67 -20.21 7.16
N LYS A 60 14.08 -21.06 7.98
CA LYS A 60 12.92 -20.74 8.83
C LYS A 60 13.37 -20.18 10.19
N PRO A 61 12.52 -19.39 10.87
CA PRO A 61 11.18 -18.96 10.45
C PRO A 61 11.22 -17.89 9.36
N VAL A 62 10.15 -17.81 8.56
CA VAL A 62 9.98 -16.84 7.47
C VAL A 62 9.02 -15.73 7.90
N LEU A 63 9.53 -14.52 8.04
CA LEU A 63 8.73 -13.32 8.33
C LEU A 63 8.47 -12.55 7.04
N ALA A 64 7.21 -12.40 6.67
CA ALA A 64 6.79 -11.54 5.58
C ALA A 64 6.37 -10.16 6.07
N TYR A 65 6.85 -9.11 5.41
CA TYR A 65 6.27 -7.77 5.43
C TYR A 65 5.42 -7.60 4.18
N VAL A 66 4.17 -7.19 4.35
CA VAL A 66 3.22 -7.00 3.24
C VAL A 66 2.71 -5.57 3.25
N GLY A 67 2.61 -4.97 2.07
CA GLY A 67 2.10 -3.61 1.89
C GLY A 67 1.81 -3.27 0.44
N HIS A 68 1.53 -1.98 0.20
CA HIS A 68 1.25 -1.47 -1.15
C HIS A 68 2.03 -0.18 -1.43
N THR A 69 2.40 0.01 -2.70
CA THR A 69 3.09 1.21 -3.18
C THR A 69 2.15 2.19 -3.86
N ASP A 70 0.99 1.72 -4.28
CA ASP A 70 -0.02 2.55 -4.88
C ASP A 70 -0.71 3.48 -3.87
N VAL A 71 -1.29 4.52 -4.39
CA VAL A 71 -2.02 5.53 -3.60
C VAL A 71 -3.32 5.89 -4.33
N VAL A 72 -4.34 6.31 -3.56
CA VAL A 72 -5.58 6.85 -4.14
C VAL A 72 -5.31 8.14 -4.92
N PRO A 73 -6.16 8.49 -5.90
CA PRO A 73 -6.06 9.77 -6.60
C PRO A 73 -6.02 10.96 -5.65
N THR A 74 -5.31 12.02 -6.04
CA THR A 74 -5.16 13.23 -5.23
C THR A 74 -6.46 14.00 -5.03
N GLY A 75 -7.45 13.77 -5.91
CA GLY A 75 -8.62 14.62 -6.01
C GLY A 75 -8.28 15.97 -6.64
N ASP A 76 -9.01 17.01 -6.26
CA ASP A 76 -8.77 18.37 -6.75
C ASP A 76 -7.46 18.91 -6.18
N ILE A 77 -6.46 19.05 -7.04
CA ILE A 77 -5.11 19.49 -6.67
C ILE A 77 -5.08 20.92 -6.12
N ASN A 78 -6.06 21.76 -6.49
CA ASN A 78 -6.13 23.13 -5.99
C ASN A 78 -6.55 23.22 -4.51
N LYS A 79 -7.01 22.12 -3.93
CA LYS A 79 -7.34 22.02 -2.50
C LYS A 79 -6.17 21.57 -1.64
N TRP A 80 -5.03 21.24 -2.25
CA TRP A 80 -3.84 20.90 -1.51
C TRP A 80 -3.05 22.14 -1.13
N GLU A 81 -2.63 22.23 0.13
CA GLU A 81 -1.75 23.30 0.61
C GLU A 81 -0.28 23.08 0.21
N THR A 82 0.08 21.85 -0.17
CA THR A 82 1.40 21.45 -0.62
C THR A 82 1.27 20.52 -1.83
N ASP A 83 2.32 20.37 -2.63
CA ASP A 83 2.32 19.39 -3.72
C ASP A 83 2.15 17.97 -3.15
N PRO A 84 1.13 17.21 -3.57
CA PRO A 84 0.89 15.86 -3.06
C PRO A 84 2.03 14.86 -3.34
N PHE A 85 2.86 15.11 -4.35
CA PHE A 85 3.98 14.24 -4.72
C PHE A 85 5.36 14.84 -4.38
N LYS A 86 5.37 15.80 -3.47
CA LYS A 86 6.58 16.38 -2.88
C LYS A 86 6.48 16.34 -1.37
N LEU A 87 7.36 15.57 -0.72
CA LEU A 87 7.37 15.51 0.74
C LEU A 87 7.63 16.90 1.33
N THR A 88 6.71 17.38 2.12
CA THR A 88 6.79 18.73 2.71
C THR A 88 6.73 18.63 4.23
N ASP A 89 7.78 19.14 4.90
CA ASP A 89 7.76 19.31 6.37
C ASP A 89 7.08 20.65 6.71
N LYS A 90 5.99 20.57 7.45
CA LYS A 90 5.25 21.72 7.94
C LYS A 90 4.78 21.47 9.37
N ASN A 91 5.20 22.31 10.30
CA ASN A 91 4.84 22.20 11.72
C ASN A 91 5.17 20.82 12.33
N SER A 92 6.35 20.31 12.04
CA SER A 92 6.85 19.01 12.50
C SER A 92 5.98 17.81 12.05
N LYS A 93 5.27 17.97 10.93
CA LYS A 93 4.51 16.91 10.26
C LYS A 93 4.93 16.84 8.81
N LEU A 94 4.98 15.62 8.29
CA LEU A 94 5.31 15.34 6.90
C LEU A 94 4.03 15.20 6.09
N TYR A 95 3.91 16.00 5.03
CA TYR A 95 2.77 16.03 4.12
C TYR A 95 3.15 15.48 2.75
N GLY A 96 2.25 14.71 2.17
CA GLY A 96 2.34 14.14 0.83
C GLY A 96 1.32 13.00 0.67
N ARG A 97 0.89 12.70 -0.56
CA ARG A 97 -0.01 11.59 -0.82
C ARG A 97 0.70 10.26 -0.52
N GLY A 98 0.13 9.45 0.38
CA GLY A 98 0.72 8.18 0.79
C GLY A 98 1.67 8.26 2.00
N THR A 99 1.91 9.44 2.60
CA THR A 99 2.76 9.54 3.80
C THR A 99 2.24 8.71 4.96
N SER A 100 0.93 8.64 5.16
CA SER A 100 0.28 7.85 6.20
C SER A 100 -0.07 6.46 5.71
N ASP A 101 -0.63 6.35 4.51
CA ASP A 101 -1.12 5.13 3.89
C ASP A 101 -0.47 4.94 2.52
N MET A 102 0.52 4.02 2.38
CA MET A 102 1.31 3.47 3.51
C MET A 102 2.83 3.60 3.26
N LYS A 103 3.25 4.55 2.38
CA LYS A 103 4.68 4.77 2.02
C LYS A 103 5.55 5.12 3.23
N GLY A 104 4.96 5.76 4.27
CA GLY A 104 5.65 5.98 5.54
C GLY A 104 6.02 4.69 6.26
N GLY A 105 5.08 3.72 6.29
CA GLY A 105 5.33 2.39 6.82
C GLY A 105 6.41 1.65 6.05
N ILE A 106 6.40 1.76 4.71
CA ILE A 106 7.42 1.18 3.84
C ILE A 106 8.80 1.80 4.13
N ALA A 107 8.89 3.13 4.23
CA ALA A 107 10.15 3.79 4.54
C ALA A 107 10.74 3.36 5.88
N CYS A 108 9.89 3.21 6.89
CA CYS A 108 10.30 2.69 8.20
C CYS A 108 10.79 1.24 8.13
N MET A 109 10.09 0.39 7.37
CA MET A 109 10.50 -1.01 7.15
C MET A 109 11.85 -1.10 6.44
N MET A 110 12.04 -0.35 5.35
CA MET A 110 13.29 -0.33 4.60
C MET A 110 14.46 0.06 5.49
N HIS A 111 14.30 1.11 6.27
CA HIS A 111 15.33 1.56 7.21
C HIS A 111 15.59 0.55 8.33
N ALA A 112 14.54 -0.04 8.91
CA ALA A 112 14.69 -1.05 9.96
C ALA A 112 15.44 -2.29 9.46
N ILE A 113 15.15 -2.75 8.24
CA ILE A 113 15.90 -3.85 7.59
C ILE A 113 17.36 -3.47 7.40
N GLN A 114 17.63 -2.26 6.91
CA GLN A 114 18.99 -1.79 6.68
C GLN A 114 19.79 -1.74 7.98
N GLU A 115 19.24 -1.16 9.05
CA GLU A 115 19.92 -1.13 10.37
C GLU A 115 20.15 -2.54 10.89
N HIS A 116 19.12 -3.39 10.86
CA HIS A 116 19.23 -4.74 11.38
C HIS A 116 20.30 -5.58 10.68
N LEU A 117 20.37 -5.51 9.35
CA LEU A 117 21.38 -6.24 8.58
C LEU A 117 22.79 -5.62 8.68
N SER A 118 22.89 -4.32 8.95
CA SER A 118 24.18 -3.67 9.23
C SER A 118 24.78 -4.13 10.54
N ASP A 119 23.95 -4.31 11.56
CA ASP A 119 24.36 -4.74 12.90
C ASP A 119 24.53 -6.26 12.99
N ASN A 120 23.73 -7.02 12.22
CA ASN A 120 23.67 -8.49 12.28
C ASN A 120 23.71 -9.11 10.88
N LYS A 121 24.91 -9.47 10.42
CA LYS A 121 25.05 -10.14 9.10
C LYS A 121 24.44 -11.55 9.05
N ASN A 122 24.28 -12.19 10.20
CA ASN A 122 23.71 -13.54 10.33
C ASN A 122 22.36 -13.46 11.06
N ILE A 123 21.27 -13.26 10.32
CA ILE A 123 19.93 -13.36 10.87
C ILE A 123 19.51 -14.84 10.98
N ILE A 124 18.71 -15.15 12.00
CA ILE A 124 18.03 -16.44 12.10
C ILE A 124 16.73 -16.37 11.30
N GLY A 125 16.57 -17.26 10.31
CA GLY A 125 15.38 -17.27 9.47
C GLY A 125 15.51 -16.46 8.19
N SER A 126 14.38 -16.02 7.67
CA SER A 126 14.29 -15.27 6.42
C SER A 126 13.34 -14.08 6.54
N ILE A 127 13.62 -13.04 5.78
CA ILE A 127 12.74 -11.87 5.62
C ILE A 127 12.23 -11.86 4.18
N ILE A 128 10.91 -11.68 4.00
CA ILE A 128 10.31 -11.48 2.70
C ILE A 128 9.56 -10.15 2.71
N VAL A 129 9.77 -9.33 1.70
CA VAL A 129 9.01 -8.10 1.46
C VAL A 129 8.12 -8.34 0.24
N ILE A 130 6.81 -8.17 0.41
CA ILE A 130 5.80 -8.36 -0.63
C ILE A 130 5.04 -7.05 -0.77
N LEU A 131 5.14 -6.40 -1.93
CA LEU A 131 4.47 -5.14 -2.21
C LEU A 131 3.65 -5.24 -3.48
N THR A 132 2.48 -4.62 -3.48
CA THR A 132 1.60 -4.53 -4.66
C THR A 132 1.35 -3.10 -5.08
N SER A 133 0.95 -2.88 -6.33
CA SER A 133 0.42 -1.60 -6.82
C SER A 133 -1.11 -1.60 -6.99
N ASP A 134 -1.82 -2.53 -6.35
CA ASP A 134 -3.29 -2.68 -6.46
C ASP A 134 -3.89 -3.07 -5.09
N GLU A 135 -3.77 -2.19 -4.09
CA GLU A 135 -4.51 -2.28 -2.83
C GLU A 135 -5.64 -1.26 -2.79
N GLU A 136 -5.36 -0.04 -3.21
CA GLU A 136 -6.26 1.12 -3.18
C GLU A 136 -7.28 1.14 -4.34
N GLY A 137 -7.17 0.21 -5.27
CA GLY A 137 -8.04 0.06 -6.41
C GLY A 137 -8.97 -1.16 -6.30
N PRO A 138 -9.14 -1.93 -7.38
CA PRO A 138 -9.96 -3.15 -7.37
C PRO A 138 -9.44 -4.25 -6.45
N ALA A 139 -8.16 -4.25 -6.10
CA ALA A 139 -7.46 -5.24 -5.27
C ALA A 139 -7.63 -6.69 -5.79
N ILE A 140 -7.58 -6.86 -7.12
CA ILE A 140 -7.78 -8.14 -7.80
C ILE A 140 -6.45 -8.76 -8.22
N ASN A 141 -5.56 -7.94 -8.80
CA ASN A 141 -4.29 -8.37 -9.39
C ASN A 141 -3.08 -8.17 -8.46
N GLY A 142 -3.32 -7.75 -7.21
CA GLY A 142 -2.35 -7.57 -6.15
C GLY A 142 -2.13 -8.85 -5.32
N ILE A 143 -2.05 -8.69 -4.01
CA ILE A 143 -1.77 -9.79 -3.04
C ILE A 143 -2.74 -10.95 -3.20
N LYS A 144 -4.03 -10.68 -3.44
CA LYS A 144 -5.03 -11.73 -3.70
C LYS A 144 -4.59 -12.64 -4.85
N LYS A 145 -4.16 -12.05 -5.97
CA LYS A 145 -3.71 -12.80 -7.15
C LYS A 145 -2.46 -13.62 -6.87
N LEU A 146 -1.49 -13.07 -6.15
CA LEU A 146 -0.27 -13.80 -5.76
C LEU A 146 -0.59 -15.05 -4.92
N VAL A 147 -1.59 -14.97 -4.04
CA VAL A 147 -2.05 -16.12 -3.23
C VAL A 147 -2.78 -17.14 -4.10
N GLU A 148 -3.75 -16.70 -4.90
CA GLU A 148 -4.58 -17.59 -5.73
C GLU A 148 -3.79 -18.30 -6.83
N SER A 149 -2.75 -17.66 -7.39
CA SER A 149 -1.87 -18.26 -8.39
C SER A 149 -0.83 -19.22 -7.79
N GLY A 150 -0.68 -19.23 -6.46
CA GLY A 150 0.34 -20.04 -5.78
C GLY A 150 1.74 -19.44 -5.82
N ASP A 151 1.91 -18.19 -6.28
CA ASP A 151 3.23 -17.52 -6.36
C ASP A 151 3.91 -17.38 -4.99
N LEU A 152 3.15 -17.32 -3.91
CA LEU A 152 3.67 -17.24 -2.55
C LEU A 152 3.93 -18.59 -1.90
N THR A 153 3.42 -19.69 -2.46
CA THR A 153 3.58 -21.05 -1.91
C THR A 153 5.05 -21.44 -1.68
N PRO A 154 5.99 -21.17 -2.61
CA PRO A 154 7.39 -21.57 -2.44
C PRO A 154 8.12 -20.90 -1.27
N TYR A 155 7.54 -19.84 -0.70
CA TYR A 155 8.20 -19.07 0.36
C TYR A 155 7.89 -19.61 1.76
N GLU A 156 6.86 -20.46 1.92
CA GLU A 156 6.49 -21.08 3.21
C GLU A 156 6.44 -20.09 4.38
N ILE A 157 5.68 -19.01 4.22
CA ILE A 157 5.60 -17.89 5.16
C ILE A 157 5.02 -18.36 6.50
N ASP A 158 5.75 -18.17 7.60
CA ASP A 158 5.32 -18.53 8.95
C ASP A 158 4.59 -17.38 9.66
N MET A 159 5.00 -16.14 9.40
CA MET A 159 4.45 -14.93 10.03
C MET A 159 4.30 -13.81 9.00
N CYS A 160 3.29 -12.97 9.19
CA CYS A 160 3.03 -11.83 8.32
C CYS A 160 2.78 -10.56 9.13
N LEU A 161 3.53 -9.51 8.81
CA LEU A 161 3.31 -8.15 9.28
C LEU A 161 2.78 -7.30 8.12
N VAL A 162 1.56 -6.80 8.24
CA VAL A 162 0.98 -5.85 7.28
C VAL A 162 1.28 -4.44 7.76
N GLY A 163 1.97 -3.65 6.93
CA GLY A 163 2.51 -2.34 7.32
C GLY A 163 1.52 -1.18 7.31
N GLU A 164 0.23 -1.46 7.35
CA GLU A 164 -0.85 -0.49 7.35
C GLU A 164 -0.93 0.36 8.61
N PRO A 165 -1.38 1.62 8.53
CA PRO A 165 -1.53 2.48 9.70
C PRO A 165 -2.60 1.94 10.64
N SER A 166 -2.24 1.71 11.91
CA SER A 166 -3.15 1.14 12.91
C SER A 166 -3.24 1.96 14.20
N CYS A 167 -2.24 2.79 14.48
CA CYS A 167 -2.16 3.59 15.69
C CYS A 167 -3.28 4.65 15.76
N LYS A 168 -3.81 4.90 16.97
CA LYS A 168 -4.92 5.84 17.19
C LYS A 168 -4.49 7.15 17.82
N LYS A 169 -3.69 7.10 18.88
CA LYS A 169 -3.25 8.29 19.65
C LYS A 169 -1.73 8.41 19.68
N THR A 170 -1.05 7.31 19.90
CA THR A 170 0.41 7.24 19.98
C THR A 170 0.92 6.07 19.16
N ILE A 171 2.16 6.18 18.69
CA ILE A 171 2.80 5.10 17.92
C ILE A 171 2.85 3.83 18.77
N GLY A 172 2.36 2.71 18.21
CA GLY A 172 2.38 1.40 18.86
C GLY A 172 1.22 1.14 19.82
N ASP A 173 0.24 2.03 19.96
CA ASP A 173 -0.90 1.85 20.87
C ASP A 173 -1.95 0.86 20.37
N THR A 174 -1.93 0.49 19.11
CA THR A 174 -2.96 -0.36 18.50
C THR A 174 -2.37 -1.27 17.44
N ILE A 175 -2.62 -2.57 17.58
CA ILE A 175 -2.34 -3.59 16.58
C ILE A 175 -3.67 -4.22 16.18
N LYS A 176 -3.92 -4.36 14.86
CA LYS A 176 -5.07 -5.08 14.32
C LYS A 176 -4.67 -6.54 14.09
N ASN A 177 -5.33 -7.47 14.77
CA ASN A 177 -5.10 -8.92 14.64
C ASN A 177 -6.07 -9.61 13.69
N GLY A 178 -6.87 -8.84 12.94
CA GLY A 178 -7.81 -9.32 11.94
C GLY A 178 -8.50 -8.15 11.25
N ARG A 179 -9.25 -8.46 10.21
CA ARG A 179 -9.98 -7.47 9.41
C ARG A 179 -11.46 -7.85 9.29
N ARG A 180 -12.30 -6.85 9.15
CA ARG A 180 -13.70 -7.01 8.74
C ARG A 180 -13.77 -7.09 7.22
N GLY A 181 -14.83 -7.72 6.70
CA GLY A 181 -15.13 -7.71 5.27
C GLY A 181 -15.72 -6.37 4.83
N SER A 182 -15.80 -6.20 3.53
CA SER A 182 -16.47 -5.09 2.86
C SER A 182 -17.56 -5.67 1.93
N LEU A 183 -18.73 -5.05 1.94
CA LEU A 183 -19.83 -5.38 1.06
C LEU A 183 -20.33 -4.10 0.41
N SER A 184 -20.28 -4.05 -0.91
CA SER A 184 -20.78 -2.94 -1.71
C SER A 184 -21.99 -3.37 -2.51
N GLY A 185 -22.98 -2.48 -2.65
CA GLY A 185 -24.17 -2.72 -3.44
C GLY A 185 -24.50 -1.54 -4.33
N ARG A 186 -25.16 -1.81 -5.44
CA ARG A 186 -25.73 -0.76 -6.31
C ARG A 186 -27.25 -0.88 -6.31
N LEU A 187 -27.93 0.12 -5.78
CA LEU A 187 -29.38 0.25 -5.88
C LEU A 187 -29.73 1.09 -7.12
N LYS A 188 -30.56 0.56 -7.99
CA LYS A 188 -31.11 1.28 -9.15
C LYS A 188 -32.62 1.35 -8.98
N ILE A 189 -33.15 2.56 -8.84
CA ILE A 189 -34.60 2.81 -8.79
C ILE A 189 -35.02 3.42 -10.13
N GLN A 190 -35.94 2.78 -10.82
CA GLN A 190 -36.45 3.25 -12.11
C GLN A 190 -37.81 3.88 -11.93
N GLY A 191 -37.93 5.15 -12.24
CA GLY A 191 -39.17 5.88 -12.23
C GLY A 191 -39.92 5.87 -13.58
N ILE A 192 -41.06 6.51 -13.60
CA ILE A 192 -41.86 6.77 -14.81
C ILE A 192 -41.85 8.28 -15.03
N GLN A 193 -41.35 8.72 -16.18
CA GLN A 193 -41.36 10.14 -16.54
C GLN A 193 -42.78 10.62 -16.77
N GLY A 194 -43.10 11.81 -16.26
CA GLY A 194 -44.40 12.45 -16.48
C GLY A 194 -44.30 13.95 -16.22
N HIS A 195 -45.39 14.66 -16.62
CA HIS A 195 -45.51 16.10 -16.38
C HIS A 195 -45.86 16.37 -14.92
N ILE A 196 -45.26 17.37 -14.29
CA ILE A 196 -45.40 17.69 -12.87
C ILE A 196 -46.87 18.03 -12.49
N ALA A 197 -47.66 18.57 -13.43
CA ALA A 197 -49.09 18.85 -13.21
C ALA A 197 -49.96 17.59 -13.17
N TYR A 198 -49.42 16.43 -13.55
CA TYR A 198 -50.16 15.16 -13.62
C TYR A 198 -49.36 14.06 -12.90
N PRO A 199 -49.15 14.20 -11.58
CA PRO A 199 -48.28 13.29 -10.82
C PRO A 199 -48.84 11.84 -10.81
N GLN A 200 -50.14 11.65 -11.00
CA GLN A 200 -50.77 10.34 -11.08
C GLN A 200 -50.32 9.49 -12.29
N ASN A 201 -49.70 10.15 -13.32
CA ASN A 201 -49.21 9.50 -14.53
C ASN A 201 -47.68 9.31 -14.51
N ALA A 202 -47.01 9.57 -13.37
CA ALA A 202 -45.58 9.51 -13.18
C ALA A 202 -45.22 8.73 -11.93
N MET A 203 -43.99 8.28 -11.84
CA MET A 203 -43.39 7.72 -10.62
C MET A 203 -42.05 8.35 -10.39
N ASN A 204 -41.93 9.21 -9.36
CA ASN A 204 -40.69 9.82 -9.00
C ASN A 204 -39.80 8.80 -8.26
N PRO A 205 -38.62 8.43 -8.79
CA PRO A 205 -37.76 7.41 -8.19
C PRO A 205 -37.12 7.85 -6.84
N ILE A 206 -37.22 9.15 -6.48
CA ILE A 206 -36.76 9.64 -5.19
C ILE A 206 -37.80 9.37 -4.08
N HIS A 207 -39.07 9.24 -4.45
CA HIS A 207 -40.18 9.02 -3.53
C HIS A 207 -40.64 7.54 -3.46
N ALA A 208 -39.99 6.67 -4.22
CA ALA A 208 -40.33 5.24 -4.31
C ALA A 208 -39.80 4.42 -3.12
#